data_7800a41539e1d22748791b97d003b0e0
#
_entry.id   7800a41539e1d22748791b97d003b0e0
#
_cell.length_a   1.000
_cell.length_b   1.000
_cell.length_c   1.000
_cell.angle_alpha   90.00
_cell.angle_beta   90.00
_cell.angle_gamma   90.00
#
_symmetry.space_group_name_H-M   'P 1'
#
loop_
_entity.id
_entity.type
_entity.pdbx_description
1 polymer ?
#
loop_
_entity_poly.entity_id
_entity_poly.type
_entity_poly.pdbx_seq_one_letter_code
_entity_poly.pdbx_strand_id
1 'polypeptide(L)'
;IETTQGCILIDTAHNPAGAVALRGVLSEQFADVRPTLVIGMLADKDWQTILATLAPSVSRVICVSVGSGRTLPAAELAKAARQHCDDVLTAESLADGMKMTGGDVLTVITGSVYLAGEALEWLGQTGGESQRDLNEWKT
;
A
#
# COMPACT_ATOMS: atom_id res chain seq x y z
N ILE A 1 -6.45 -3.40 9.96
CA ILE A 1 -7.90 -3.63 9.85
C ILE A 1 -8.14 -5.04 9.34
N GLU A 2 -8.82 -5.82 10.11
CA GLU A 2 -9.17 -7.17 9.69
C GLU A 2 -10.44 -7.17 8.85
N THR A 3 -10.40 -7.88 7.75
CA THR A 3 -11.52 -8.02 6.83
C THR A 3 -11.68 -9.49 6.45
N THR A 4 -12.72 -9.82 5.71
CA THR A 4 -12.89 -11.17 5.16
C THR A 4 -11.79 -11.53 4.18
N GLN A 5 -11.02 -10.56 3.72
CA GLN A 5 -9.92 -10.74 2.77
C GLN A 5 -8.55 -10.69 3.45
N GLY A 6 -8.50 -10.76 4.79
CA GLY A 6 -7.27 -10.67 5.55
C GLY A 6 -7.13 -9.36 6.29
N CYS A 7 -5.95 -9.07 6.80
CA CYS A 7 -5.65 -7.84 7.51
C CYS A 7 -5.14 -6.77 6.53
N ILE A 8 -5.66 -5.56 6.64
CA ILE A 8 -5.24 -4.44 5.80
C ILE A 8 -4.70 -3.32 6.70
N LEU A 9 -3.48 -2.89 6.41
CA LEU A 9 -2.83 -1.77 7.08
C LEU A 9 -2.75 -0.61 6.10
N ILE A 10 -3.35 0.52 6.46
CA ILE A 10 -3.31 1.74 5.65
C ILE A 10 -2.36 2.73 6.33
N ASP A 11 -1.39 3.22 5.57
CA ASP A 11 -0.40 4.16 6.07
C ASP A 11 -0.23 5.30 5.07
N THR A 12 -0.04 6.52 5.57
CA THR A 12 0.10 7.70 4.72
C THR A 12 1.54 8.05 4.39
N ALA A 13 2.48 7.11 4.56
CA ALA A 13 3.89 7.35 4.25
C ALA A 13 4.03 7.88 2.81
N HIS A 14 4.60 9.05 2.67
CA HIS A 14 4.76 9.72 1.37
C HIS A 14 6.13 10.37 1.25
N ASN A 15 7.04 10.07 2.17
CA ASN A 15 8.43 10.53 2.13
C ASN A 15 9.33 9.42 2.70
N PRO A 16 10.66 9.55 2.52
CA PRO A 16 11.59 8.53 3.01
C PRO A 16 11.51 8.26 4.52
N ALA A 17 11.31 9.29 5.34
CA ALA A 17 11.20 9.12 6.79
C ALA A 17 9.96 8.29 7.15
N GLY A 18 8.82 8.55 6.49
CA GLY A 18 7.61 7.77 6.68
C GLY A 18 7.78 6.31 6.27
N ALA A 19 8.53 6.06 5.20
CA ALA A 19 8.82 4.71 4.76
C ALA A 19 9.66 3.94 5.78
N VAL A 20 10.66 4.58 6.37
CA VAL A 20 11.48 3.98 7.43
C VAL A 20 10.62 3.64 8.64
N ALA A 21 9.73 4.54 9.04
CA ALA A 21 8.83 4.30 10.16
C ALA A 21 7.90 3.11 9.89
N LEU A 22 7.33 3.03 8.68
CA LEU A 22 6.48 1.92 8.30
C LEU A 22 7.24 0.59 8.29
N ARG A 23 8.47 0.60 7.76
CA ARG A 23 9.32 -0.59 7.79
C ARG A 23 9.54 -1.08 9.23
N GLY A 24 9.74 -0.15 10.16
CA GLY A 24 9.87 -0.47 11.57
C GLY A 24 8.63 -1.15 12.14
N VAL A 25 7.45 -0.63 11.81
CA VAL A 25 6.18 -1.24 12.23
C VAL A 25 6.05 -2.67 11.69
N LEU A 26 6.40 -2.87 10.42
CA LEU A 26 6.31 -4.19 9.79
C LEU A 26 7.26 -5.19 10.46
N SER A 27 8.48 -4.78 10.79
CA SER A 27 9.44 -5.68 11.44
C SER A 27 9.12 -5.96 12.90
N GLU A 28 8.50 -5.02 13.61
CA GLU A 28 8.17 -5.20 15.03
C GLU A 28 6.84 -5.91 15.26
N GLN A 29 5.81 -5.57 14.49
CA GLN A 29 4.47 -6.07 14.73
C GLN A 29 4.05 -7.19 13.78
N PHE A 30 4.73 -7.35 12.67
CA PHE A 30 4.41 -8.35 11.65
C PHE A 30 5.66 -9.11 11.20
N ALA A 31 6.56 -9.42 12.16
CA ALA A 31 7.87 -9.99 11.87
C ALA A 31 7.82 -11.30 11.07
N ASP A 32 6.79 -12.11 11.28
CA ASP A 32 6.66 -13.42 10.63
C ASP A 32 5.87 -13.37 9.32
N VAL A 33 5.50 -12.17 8.88
CA VAL A 33 4.67 -11.98 7.70
C VAL A 33 5.41 -11.12 6.69
N ARG A 34 5.44 -11.56 5.43
CA ARG A 34 5.89 -10.72 4.33
C ARG A 34 4.65 -10.26 3.56
N PRO A 35 4.21 -9.02 3.78
CA PRO A 35 2.94 -8.56 3.23
C PRO A 35 2.98 -8.31 1.74
N THR A 36 1.80 -8.16 1.15
CA THR A 36 1.64 -7.56 -0.15
C THR A 36 1.58 -6.04 0.04
N LEU A 37 2.37 -5.32 -0.73
CA LEU A 37 2.39 -3.86 -0.71
C LEU A 37 1.60 -3.32 -1.90
N VAL A 38 0.56 -2.55 -1.63
CA VAL A 38 -0.16 -1.78 -2.66
C VAL A 38 0.30 -0.34 -2.53
N ILE A 39 0.96 0.18 -3.55
CA ILE A 39 1.59 1.48 -3.49
C ILE A 39 1.21 2.35 -4.68
N GLY A 40 0.88 3.61 -4.39
CA GLY A 40 0.64 4.64 -5.39
C GLY A 40 1.25 5.93 -4.92
N MET A 41 1.90 6.66 -5.82
CA MET A 41 2.70 7.82 -5.48
C MET A 41 2.37 9.00 -6.37
N LEU A 42 2.58 10.20 -5.84
CA LEU A 42 2.64 11.39 -6.67
C LEU A 42 4.04 11.50 -7.31
N ALA A 43 4.08 12.00 -8.53
CA ALA A 43 5.32 12.04 -9.32
C ALA A 43 6.41 12.92 -8.70
N ASP A 44 6.02 13.91 -7.89
CA ASP A 44 6.95 14.88 -7.28
C ASP A 44 7.56 14.38 -5.95
N LYS A 45 7.26 13.15 -5.54
CA LYS A 45 7.80 12.57 -4.31
C LYS A 45 9.04 11.74 -4.60
N ASP A 46 9.83 11.46 -3.54
CA ASP A 46 11.02 10.61 -3.64
C ASP A 46 10.62 9.13 -3.61
N TRP A 47 9.88 8.71 -4.63
CA TRP A 47 9.29 7.38 -4.71
C TRP A 47 10.35 6.28 -4.87
N GLN A 48 11.49 6.60 -5.46
CA GLN A 48 12.57 5.62 -5.61
C GLN A 48 13.14 5.19 -4.25
N THR A 49 13.40 6.15 -3.36
CA THR A 49 13.90 5.86 -2.01
C THR A 49 12.85 5.13 -1.19
N ILE A 50 11.58 5.53 -1.31
CA ILE A 50 10.48 4.86 -0.59
C ILE A 50 10.38 3.40 -1.02
N LEU A 51 10.44 3.11 -2.31
CA LEU A 51 10.40 1.74 -2.81
C LEU A 51 11.60 0.94 -2.34
N ALA A 52 12.81 1.51 -2.42
CA ALA A 52 14.01 0.83 -1.97
C ALA A 52 13.94 0.46 -0.48
N THR A 53 13.26 1.29 0.31
CA THR A 53 13.08 1.05 1.74
C THR A 53 12.07 -0.05 2.02
N LEU A 54 10.93 -0.06 1.31
CA LEU A 54 9.81 -0.95 1.62
C LEU A 54 9.85 -2.28 0.88
N ALA A 55 10.29 -2.30 -0.37
CA ALA A 55 10.19 -3.49 -1.21
C ALA A 55 10.93 -4.72 -0.64
N PRO A 56 12.08 -4.59 0.01
CA PRO A 56 12.73 -5.78 0.60
C PRO A 56 11.94 -6.43 1.73
N SER A 57 10.98 -5.74 2.32
CA SER A 57 10.20 -6.23 3.46
C SER A 57 8.90 -6.92 3.03
N VAL A 58 8.59 -6.94 1.74
CA VAL A 58 7.31 -7.44 1.25
C VAL A 58 7.52 -8.60 0.28
N SER A 59 6.46 -9.41 0.09
CA SER A 59 6.52 -10.55 -0.83
C SER A 59 6.10 -10.15 -2.25
N ARG A 60 5.28 -9.11 -2.37
CA ARG A 60 4.72 -8.68 -3.65
C ARG A 60 4.47 -7.18 -3.61
N VAL A 61 4.68 -6.51 -4.72
CA VAL A 61 4.36 -5.08 -4.88
C VAL A 61 3.30 -4.95 -5.98
N ILE A 62 2.20 -4.28 -5.67
CA ILE A 62 1.18 -3.93 -6.65
C ILE A 62 1.20 -2.42 -6.78
N CYS A 63 1.60 -1.94 -7.94
CA CYS A 63 1.71 -0.50 -8.21
C CYS A 63 0.43 -0.01 -8.84
N VAL A 64 -0.16 1.03 -8.26
CA VAL A 64 -1.42 1.59 -8.74
C VAL A 64 -1.26 3.08 -9.04
N SER A 65 -2.11 3.59 -9.90
CA SER A 65 -2.20 5.03 -10.13
C SER A 65 -3.12 5.65 -9.08
N VAL A 66 -2.75 6.82 -8.60
CA VAL A 66 -3.57 7.58 -7.64
C VAL A 66 -4.56 8.45 -8.42
N GLY A 67 -5.74 8.66 -7.87
CA GLY A 67 -6.75 9.52 -8.48
C GLY A 67 -6.44 11.00 -8.38
N SER A 68 -5.31 11.42 -8.94
CA SER A 68 -4.83 12.80 -8.95
C SER A 68 -4.14 13.06 -10.29
N GLY A 69 -4.23 14.31 -10.77
CA GLY A 69 -3.52 14.71 -11.99
C GLY A 69 -2.00 14.67 -11.85
N ARG A 70 -1.48 14.56 -10.62
CA ARG A 70 -0.04 14.47 -10.36
C ARG A 70 0.43 13.06 -10.09
N THR A 71 -0.39 12.06 -10.36
CA THR A 71 -0.03 10.67 -10.12
C THR A 71 1.20 10.25 -10.93
N LEU A 72 2.08 9.47 -10.30
CA LEU A 72 3.13 8.77 -11.02
C LEU A 72 2.46 7.56 -11.70
N PRO A 73 2.68 7.36 -13.01
CA PRO A 73 2.11 6.18 -13.67
C PRO A 73 2.55 4.88 -13.00
N ALA A 74 1.62 3.95 -12.85
CA ALA A 74 1.90 2.66 -12.20
C ALA A 74 3.07 1.93 -12.88
N ALA A 75 3.19 2.04 -14.19
CA ALA A 75 4.27 1.39 -14.94
C ALA A 75 5.65 1.91 -14.54
N GLU A 76 5.78 3.21 -14.29
CA GLU A 76 7.05 3.80 -13.85
C GLU A 76 7.41 3.34 -12.44
N LEU A 77 6.42 3.31 -11.56
CA LEU A 77 6.60 2.83 -10.20
C LEU A 77 7.00 1.35 -10.20
N ALA A 78 6.36 0.54 -11.05
CA ALA A 78 6.65 -0.87 -11.17
C ALA A 78 8.07 -1.14 -11.67
N LYS A 79 8.54 -0.33 -12.60
CA LYS A 79 9.90 -0.44 -13.13
C LYS A 79 10.93 -0.29 -12.01
N ALA A 80 10.74 0.68 -11.13
CA ALA A 80 11.62 0.86 -9.98
C ALA A 80 11.46 -0.26 -8.95
N ALA A 81 10.23 -0.73 -8.72
CA ALA A 81 9.97 -1.79 -7.76
C ALA A 81 10.64 -3.11 -8.17
N ARG A 82 10.73 -3.39 -9.46
CA ARG A 82 11.37 -4.61 -9.97
C ARG A 82 12.86 -4.69 -9.68
N GLN A 83 13.48 -3.60 -9.32
CA GLN A 83 14.88 -3.59 -8.89
C GLN A 83 15.06 -4.18 -7.49
N HIS A 84 13.99 -4.28 -6.72
CA HIS A 84 14.02 -4.67 -5.31
C HIS A 84 13.11 -5.84 -4.97
N CYS A 85 12.22 -6.23 -5.87
CA CYS A 85 11.24 -7.28 -5.63
C CYS A 85 10.93 -7.99 -6.95
N ASP A 86 10.85 -9.32 -6.91
CA ASP A 86 10.63 -10.11 -8.12
C ASP A 86 9.16 -10.15 -8.53
N ASP A 87 8.24 -10.09 -7.57
CA ASP A 87 6.81 -10.19 -7.83
C ASP A 87 6.18 -8.80 -7.82
N VAL A 88 6.11 -8.19 -8.99
CA VAL A 88 5.57 -6.83 -9.15
C VAL A 88 4.46 -6.83 -10.18
N LEU A 89 3.31 -6.31 -9.79
CA LEU A 89 2.13 -6.18 -10.63
C LEU A 89 1.74 -4.71 -10.76
N THR A 90 0.95 -4.39 -11.76
CA THR A 90 0.39 -3.05 -11.96
C THR A 90 -1.11 -3.12 -12.05
N ALA A 91 -1.78 -2.05 -11.62
CA ALA A 91 -3.22 -1.88 -11.77
C ALA A 91 -3.50 -0.40 -12.03
N GLU A 92 -4.61 -0.11 -12.69
CA GLU A 92 -4.97 1.27 -13.02
C GLU A 92 -5.50 2.05 -11.83
N SER A 93 -6.03 1.34 -10.84
CA SER A 93 -6.64 1.96 -9.66
C SER A 93 -6.42 1.11 -8.43
N LEU A 94 -6.65 1.70 -7.26
CA LEU A 94 -6.62 0.95 -6.00
C LEU A 94 -7.63 -0.19 -6.03
N ALA A 95 -8.85 0.05 -6.51
CA ALA A 95 -9.89 -0.99 -6.54
C ALA A 95 -9.43 -2.20 -7.36
N ASP A 96 -8.82 -1.96 -8.53
CA ASP A 96 -8.29 -3.05 -9.35
C ASP A 96 -7.11 -3.75 -8.67
N GLY A 97 -6.24 -2.99 -8.02
CA GLY A 97 -5.12 -3.55 -7.26
C GLY A 97 -5.58 -4.45 -6.12
N MET A 98 -6.63 -4.05 -5.42
CA MET A 98 -7.16 -4.83 -4.31
C MET A 98 -7.78 -6.15 -4.74
N LYS A 99 -8.25 -6.25 -5.98
CA LYS A 99 -8.74 -7.52 -6.52
C LYS A 99 -7.63 -8.56 -6.66
N MET A 100 -6.38 -8.11 -6.70
CA MET A 100 -5.20 -8.97 -6.83
C MET A 100 -4.69 -9.48 -5.49
N THR A 101 -5.26 -9.02 -4.36
CA THR A 101 -4.80 -9.35 -3.02
C THR A 101 -5.65 -10.40 -2.31
N GLY A 102 -6.62 -10.98 -2.98
CA GLY A 102 -7.54 -11.94 -2.36
C GLY A 102 -6.80 -13.11 -1.71
N GLY A 103 -7.05 -13.33 -0.43
CA GLY A 103 -6.42 -14.40 0.32
C GLY A 103 -5.08 -14.05 0.97
N ASP A 104 -4.55 -12.86 0.75
CA ASP A 104 -3.31 -12.44 1.40
C ASP A 104 -3.53 -12.20 2.89
N VAL A 105 -2.58 -12.64 3.71
CA VAL A 105 -2.66 -12.51 5.17
C VAL A 105 -2.59 -11.04 5.58
N LEU A 106 -1.70 -10.28 4.97
CA LEU A 106 -1.54 -8.86 5.26
C LEU A 106 -1.32 -8.10 3.96
N THR A 107 -2.09 -7.04 3.77
CA THR A 107 -1.92 -6.09 2.68
C THR A 107 -1.64 -4.72 3.27
N VAL A 108 -0.56 -4.08 2.82
CA VAL A 108 -0.19 -2.73 3.25
C VAL A 108 -0.47 -1.78 2.09
N ILE A 109 -1.24 -0.73 2.35
CA ILE A 109 -1.57 0.30 1.36
C ILE A 109 -0.87 1.58 1.78
N THR A 110 0.00 2.11 0.93
CA THR A 110 0.79 3.30 1.28
C THR A 110 1.24 4.07 0.05
N GLY A 111 1.90 5.19 0.29
CA GLY A 111 2.57 6.01 -0.72
C GLY A 111 1.99 7.40 -0.89
N SER A 112 0.76 7.63 -0.46
CA SER A 112 0.08 8.90 -0.68
C SER A 112 -1.11 9.05 0.25
N VAL A 113 -1.35 10.28 0.71
CA VAL A 113 -2.59 10.63 1.45
C VAL A 113 -3.82 10.43 0.57
N TYR A 114 -3.69 10.68 -0.73
CA TYR A 114 -4.78 10.46 -1.69
C TYR A 114 -5.13 8.98 -1.79
N LEU A 115 -4.12 8.13 -1.85
CA LEU A 115 -4.34 6.69 -1.91
C LEU A 115 -4.97 6.17 -0.61
N ALA A 116 -4.53 6.68 0.52
CA ALA A 116 -5.14 6.33 1.81
C ALA A 116 -6.62 6.69 1.83
N GLY A 117 -6.99 7.87 1.31
CA GLY A 117 -8.39 8.28 1.18
C GLY A 117 -9.18 7.34 0.28
N GLU A 118 -8.61 6.96 -0.85
CA GLU A 118 -9.26 6.00 -1.76
C GLU A 118 -9.43 4.63 -1.08
N ALA A 119 -8.46 4.20 -0.29
CA ALA A 119 -8.53 2.94 0.44
C ALA A 119 -9.64 2.95 1.49
N LEU A 120 -9.77 4.05 2.23
CA LEU A 120 -10.83 4.19 3.21
C LEU A 120 -12.22 4.16 2.55
N GLU A 121 -12.36 4.82 1.41
CA GLU A 121 -13.59 4.81 0.64
C GLU A 121 -13.90 3.40 0.13
N TRP A 122 -12.91 2.71 -0.42
CA TRP A 122 -13.05 1.35 -0.91
C TRP A 122 -13.49 0.39 0.21
N LEU A 123 -12.90 0.50 1.40
CA LEU A 123 -13.27 -0.32 2.56
C LEU A 123 -14.70 -0.02 3.00
N GLY A 124 -15.12 1.25 2.97
CA GLY A 124 -16.48 1.64 3.30
C GLY A 124 -17.52 1.05 2.36
N GLN A 125 -17.16 0.84 1.09
CA GLN A 125 -18.05 0.25 0.10
C GLN A 125 -18.15 -1.27 0.22
N THR A 126 -17.09 -1.92 0.73
CA THR A 126 -17.01 -3.38 0.76
C THR A 126 -17.42 -4.01 2.10
N GLY A 127 -17.61 -3.21 3.15
CA GLY A 127 -18.06 -3.77 4.41
C GLY A 127 -18.21 -2.74 5.53
N GLY A 128 -19.37 -2.72 6.18
CA GLY A 128 -19.66 -1.81 7.28
C GLY A 128 -18.79 -2.02 8.51
N GLU A 129 -18.34 -3.24 8.74
CA GLU A 129 -17.46 -3.57 9.86
C GLU A 129 -16.10 -2.89 9.72
N SER A 130 -15.63 -2.73 8.50
CA SER A 130 -14.36 -2.08 8.23
C SER A 130 -14.33 -0.63 8.65
N GLN A 131 -15.45 0.09 8.55
CA GLN A 131 -15.53 1.48 8.98
C GLN A 131 -15.33 1.64 10.48
N ARG A 132 -15.83 0.69 11.25
CA ARG A 132 -15.67 0.70 12.69
C ARG A 132 -14.21 0.52 13.08
N ASP A 133 -13.53 -0.41 12.42
CA ASP A 133 -12.11 -0.64 12.65
C ASP A 133 -11.27 0.58 12.25
N LEU A 134 -11.65 1.25 11.18
CA LEU A 134 -10.99 2.48 10.74
C LEU A 134 -11.07 3.57 11.80
N ASN A 135 -12.21 3.71 12.46
CA ASN A 135 -12.36 4.70 13.52
C ASN A 135 -11.45 4.39 14.72
N GLU A 136 -11.33 3.14 15.08
CA GLU A 136 -10.42 2.70 16.14
C GLU A 136 -8.96 2.96 15.76
N TRP A 137 -8.63 2.71 14.52
CA TRP A 137 -7.28 2.87 14.02
C TRP A 137 -6.82 4.33 14.03
N LYS A 138 -7.72 5.27 13.85
CA LYS A 138 -7.41 6.69 13.85
C LYS A 138 -7.09 7.24 15.23
N THR A 139 -7.47 6.56 16.27
CA THR A 139 -7.19 7.00 17.62
C THR A 139 -5.82 6.52 18.09
#